data_a0fe5debf6eecb5a97920a148addd699
#
_entry.id   a0fe5debf6eecb5a97920a148addd699
#
_cell.length_a   1.000
_cell.length_b   1.000
_cell.length_c   1.000
_cell.angle_alpha   90.00
_cell.angle_beta   90.00
_cell.angle_gamma   90.00
#
_symmetry.space_group_name_H-M   'P 1'
#
loop_
_entity.id
_entity.type
_entity.pdbx_description
1 polymer ?
#
loop_
_entity_poly.entity_id
_entity_poly.type
_entity_poly.pdbx_seq_one_letter_code
_entity_poly.pdbx_strand_id
1 'polypeptide(L)'
;MLLTGKAHHPKSCPPFFFTLGLSSPFSCAAYLAMAWYWISTRLKQRELSSILLLLPVINQAQASDFVNFQSVDTSLYMQFENRVDPRKTISPILEAFGDYSVGDMYVYSIWQNSLQSDYTGDKSTYYYKLVPRISFSKVTDHDISFGPLKDILFAQWVAKTKSMNYDYFPGISIDWQADWISWLRTIFYFENNAKGSWNDQRIHIDYGIPFNNRLGDFRVVGTFDYTLGLHGQPETIDFKPELHYDLGKFLGNQPGHLWTGIVLNPIKNKYKIKDTPYYRTDQFSYGIFIRYSFF
;
A
#
# COMPACT_ATOMS: atom_id res chain seq x y z
N MET A 1 -62.31 14.26 32.91
CA MET A 1 -61.39 15.37 33.15
C MET A 1 -60.15 15.10 32.29
N LEU A 2 -60.12 15.70 31.11
CA LEU A 2 -59.10 15.50 30.05
C LEU A 2 -57.97 16.48 30.27
N LEU A 3 -56.72 16.01 30.35
CA LEU A 3 -55.54 16.87 30.30
C LEU A 3 -54.75 16.52 29.04
N THR A 4 -54.81 17.43 28.09
CA THR A 4 -54.06 17.42 26.83
C THR A 4 -52.63 17.89 27.08
N GLY A 5 -51.62 16.98 26.89
CA GLY A 5 -50.21 17.31 26.87
C GLY A 5 -49.74 17.69 25.49
N LYS A 6 -49.27 18.94 25.30
CA LYS A 6 -48.67 19.46 24.07
C LYS A 6 -47.29 18.82 23.83
N ALA A 7 -47.09 18.16 22.68
CA ALA A 7 -45.81 17.75 22.16
C ALA A 7 -44.99 18.96 21.71
N HIS A 8 -43.80 19.14 22.27
CA HIS A 8 -42.79 20.08 21.76
C HIS A 8 -42.06 19.46 20.59
N HIS A 9 -42.17 20.04 19.42
CA HIS A 9 -41.31 19.79 18.26
C HIS A 9 -39.91 20.37 18.51
N PRO A 10 -38.82 19.60 18.29
CA PRO A 10 -37.48 20.17 18.25
C PRO A 10 -37.29 20.96 16.94
N LYS A 11 -36.81 22.19 17.08
CA LYS A 11 -36.44 23.08 15.99
C LYS A 11 -35.33 22.48 15.16
N SER A 12 -35.56 22.32 13.86
CA SER A 12 -34.58 21.98 12.86
C SER A 12 -33.49 23.04 12.76
N CYS A 13 -32.22 22.67 13.01
CA CYS A 13 -31.10 23.51 12.65
C CYS A 13 -30.96 23.54 11.12
N PRO A 14 -30.66 24.70 10.51
CA PRO A 14 -30.36 24.76 9.08
C PRO A 14 -28.98 24.13 8.77
N PRO A 15 -28.83 23.50 7.60
CA PRO A 15 -27.54 22.98 7.20
C PRO A 15 -26.60 24.13 6.84
N PHE A 16 -25.50 24.27 7.58
CA PHE A 16 -24.40 25.15 7.20
C PHE A 16 -23.70 24.56 6.00
N PHE A 17 -24.02 25.04 4.81
CA PHE A 17 -23.20 24.84 3.62
C PHE A 17 -21.96 25.75 3.70
N PHE A 18 -20.81 25.19 4.05
CA PHE A 18 -19.54 25.85 3.81
C PHE A 18 -19.16 25.62 2.34
N THR A 19 -19.46 26.59 1.49
CA THR A 19 -18.83 26.73 0.18
C THR A 19 -17.42 27.28 0.38
N LEU A 20 -16.44 26.39 0.54
CA LEU A 20 -15.02 26.76 0.48
C LEU A 20 -14.63 26.86 -0.99
N GLY A 21 -14.46 28.09 -1.45
CA GLY A 21 -13.85 28.41 -2.74
C GLY A 21 -12.37 27.99 -2.74
N LEU A 22 -12.09 26.79 -3.25
CA LEU A 22 -10.72 26.30 -3.47
C LEU A 22 -10.18 26.86 -4.79
N SER A 23 -9.54 28.03 -4.73
CA SER A 23 -9.00 28.71 -5.91
C SER A 23 -7.47 28.73 -6.02
N SER A 24 -6.73 27.92 -5.24
CA SER A 24 -5.29 27.78 -5.43
C SER A 24 -4.77 26.39 -5.04
N PRO A 25 -3.78 25.82 -5.78
CA PRO A 25 -3.18 24.51 -5.47
C PRO A 25 -2.46 24.49 -4.11
N PHE A 26 -2.01 25.63 -3.60
CA PHE A 26 -1.39 25.74 -2.27
C PHE A 26 -2.35 25.45 -1.12
N SER A 27 -3.64 25.69 -1.26
CA SER A 27 -4.62 25.39 -0.23
C SER A 27 -4.87 23.88 -0.10
N CYS A 28 -4.86 23.11 -1.19
CA CYS A 28 -5.02 21.64 -1.15
C CYS A 28 -3.84 20.94 -0.44
N ALA A 29 -2.61 21.33 -0.70
CA ALA A 29 -1.44 20.76 -0.04
C ALA A 29 -1.44 21.04 1.48
N ALA A 30 -1.86 22.24 1.88
CA ALA A 30 -2.01 22.61 3.29
C ALA A 30 -3.15 21.82 3.97
N TYR A 31 -4.26 21.56 3.28
CA TYR A 31 -5.36 20.74 3.80
C TYR A 31 -4.98 19.26 3.92
N LEU A 32 -4.25 18.72 2.95
CA LEU A 32 -3.73 17.35 3.02
C LEU A 32 -2.72 17.20 4.16
N ALA A 33 -1.83 18.17 4.36
CA ALA A 33 -0.89 18.19 5.48
C ALA A 33 -1.59 18.34 6.83
N MET A 34 -2.63 19.20 6.93
CA MET A 34 -3.44 19.35 8.16
C MET A 34 -4.34 18.15 8.42
N ALA A 35 -4.97 17.57 7.42
CA ALA A 35 -5.73 16.33 7.54
C ALA A 35 -4.81 15.20 7.97
N TRP A 36 -3.60 15.15 7.42
CA TRP A 36 -2.59 14.17 7.76
C TRP A 36 -2.09 14.33 9.21
N TYR A 37 -1.79 15.55 9.65
CA TYR A 37 -1.43 15.86 11.04
C TYR A 37 -2.57 15.50 12.01
N TRP A 38 -3.81 15.78 11.64
CA TRP A 38 -4.99 15.46 12.43
C TRP A 38 -5.24 13.93 12.51
N ILE A 39 -5.06 13.21 11.40
CA ILE A 39 -5.11 11.75 11.32
C ILE A 39 -4.01 11.12 12.18
N SER A 40 -2.76 11.60 12.08
CA SER A 40 -1.63 11.04 12.82
C SER A 40 -1.72 11.27 14.33
N THR A 41 -2.37 12.35 14.78
CA THR A 41 -2.47 12.71 16.20
C THR A 41 -3.71 12.18 16.93
N ARG A 42 -4.78 11.78 16.21
CA ARG A 42 -6.07 11.39 16.80
C ARG A 42 -6.55 9.96 16.54
N LEU A 43 -5.91 9.20 15.68
CA LEU A 43 -6.35 7.82 15.40
C LEU A 43 -6.06 6.88 16.59
N LYS A 44 -7.02 6.78 17.49
CA LYS A 44 -7.15 5.62 18.38
C LYS A 44 -7.67 4.43 17.57
N GLN A 45 -7.15 3.27 17.85
CA GLN A 45 -7.21 1.94 17.22
C GLN A 45 -8.53 1.49 16.52
N ARG A 46 -9.65 2.19 16.63
CA ARG A 46 -10.95 1.77 16.09
C ARG A 46 -11.34 2.40 14.74
N GLU A 47 -10.59 3.37 14.23
CA GLU A 47 -11.05 4.21 13.12
C GLU A 47 -10.42 3.88 11.74
N LEU A 48 -9.33 3.10 11.69
CA LEU A 48 -8.73 2.68 10.41
C LEU A 48 -9.64 1.78 9.57
N SER A 49 -10.48 0.96 10.21
CA SER A 49 -11.48 0.13 9.52
C SER A 49 -12.52 0.98 8.77
N SER A 50 -12.79 2.19 9.27
CA SER A 50 -13.75 3.12 8.66
C SER A 50 -13.17 3.85 7.44
N ILE A 51 -11.85 4.05 7.38
CA ILE A 51 -11.17 4.70 6.24
C ILE A 51 -11.13 3.75 5.03
N LEU A 52 -10.93 2.45 5.25
CA LEU A 52 -10.97 1.43 4.20
C LEU A 52 -12.38 1.27 3.59
N LEU A 53 -13.43 1.54 4.35
CA LEU A 53 -14.82 1.54 3.87
C LEU A 53 -15.19 2.80 3.09
N LEU A 54 -14.41 3.89 3.16
CA LEU A 54 -14.66 5.13 2.44
C LEU A 54 -14.09 5.13 1.01
N LEU A 55 -13.15 4.24 0.68
CA LEU A 55 -12.57 4.14 -0.67
C LEU A 55 -13.61 3.86 -1.78
N PRO A 56 -14.64 2.99 -1.59
CA PRO A 56 -15.69 2.80 -2.59
C PRO A 56 -16.67 3.97 -2.71
N VAL A 57 -16.85 4.81 -1.67
CA VAL A 57 -17.79 5.94 -1.67
C VAL A 57 -17.25 7.10 -2.51
N ILE A 58 -15.94 7.20 -2.69
CA ILE A 58 -15.31 8.25 -3.51
C ILE A 58 -15.60 8.04 -5.01
N ASN A 59 -15.94 6.83 -5.44
CA ASN A 59 -16.28 6.51 -6.83
C ASN A 59 -17.61 7.10 -7.34
N GLN A 60 -18.46 7.66 -6.48
CA GLN A 60 -19.71 8.31 -6.88
C GLN A 60 -19.64 9.85 -6.88
N ALA A 61 -18.58 10.44 -6.38
CA ALA A 61 -18.34 11.87 -6.59
C ALA A 61 -17.92 12.05 -8.05
N GLN A 62 -18.73 12.75 -8.82
CA GLN A 62 -18.46 13.23 -10.19
C GLN A 62 -16.97 13.49 -10.39
N ALA A 63 -16.43 13.03 -11.54
CA ALA A 63 -15.05 13.24 -11.96
C ALA A 63 -14.62 14.67 -11.57
N SER A 64 -14.00 14.78 -10.40
CA SER A 64 -13.38 16.03 -10.00
C SER A 64 -12.03 16.06 -10.73
N ASP A 65 -11.59 17.20 -11.18
CA ASP A 65 -10.25 17.43 -11.75
C ASP A 65 -9.12 16.96 -10.82
N PHE A 66 -9.46 16.42 -9.65
CA PHE A 66 -8.56 15.94 -8.61
C PHE A 66 -8.13 14.47 -8.80
N VAL A 67 -9.01 13.59 -9.31
CA VAL A 67 -8.75 12.16 -9.48
C VAL A 67 -8.47 11.84 -10.94
N ASN A 68 -7.24 11.40 -11.25
CA ASN A 68 -6.83 11.03 -12.59
C ASN A 68 -7.11 9.54 -12.89
N PHE A 69 -6.82 8.68 -11.92
CA PHE A 69 -6.95 7.23 -12.05
C PHE A 69 -7.10 6.58 -10.68
N GLN A 70 -7.82 5.46 -10.63
CA GLN A 70 -7.92 4.60 -9.44
C GLN A 70 -7.94 3.13 -9.86
N SER A 71 -7.37 2.26 -9.03
CA SER A 71 -7.52 0.81 -9.14
C SER A 71 -7.69 0.18 -7.76
N VAL A 72 -8.46 -0.90 -7.71
CA VAL A 72 -8.64 -1.72 -6.51
C VAL A 72 -8.49 -3.17 -6.91
N ASP A 73 -7.62 -3.87 -6.23
CA ASP A 73 -7.35 -5.29 -6.43
C ASP A 73 -7.65 -6.08 -5.15
N THR A 74 -8.24 -7.25 -5.31
CA THR A 74 -8.30 -8.25 -4.24
C THR A 74 -7.57 -9.51 -4.68
N SER A 75 -6.85 -10.13 -3.75
CA SER A 75 -6.05 -11.31 -4.06
C SER A 75 -6.14 -12.34 -2.94
N LEU A 76 -5.99 -13.60 -3.30
CA LEU A 76 -5.81 -14.68 -2.34
C LEU A 76 -4.49 -15.40 -2.63
N TYR A 77 -3.57 -15.35 -1.67
CA TYR A 77 -2.26 -15.97 -1.77
C TYR A 77 -2.20 -17.22 -0.90
N MET A 78 -1.57 -18.28 -1.42
CA MET A 78 -1.12 -19.43 -0.64
C MET A 78 0.40 -19.48 -0.71
N GLN A 79 1.07 -19.33 0.45
CA GLN A 79 2.53 -19.31 0.53
C GLN A 79 3.05 -20.50 1.33
N PHE A 80 4.23 -20.97 0.95
CA PHE A 80 4.91 -22.14 1.48
C PHE A 80 6.35 -21.82 1.83
N GLU A 81 6.92 -22.61 2.75
CA GLU A 81 8.32 -22.56 3.17
C GLU A 81 8.74 -21.24 3.84
N ASN A 82 7.79 -20.54 4.48
CA ASN A 82 8.16 -19.48 5.41
C ASN A 82 8.93 -20.07 6.60
N ARG A 83 9.83 -19.30 7.20
CA ARG A 83 10.66 -19.77 8.33
C ARG A 83 10.32 -19.10 9.64
N VAL A 84 10.25 -17.78 9.67
CA VAL A 84 9.91 -17.04 10.89
C VAL A 84 8.40 -17.03 11.12
N ASP A 85 7.63 -16.89 10.05
CA ASP A 85 6.17 -17.01 10.05
C ASP A 85 5.72 -18.47 9.93
N PRO A 86 4.41 -18.75 10.08
CA PRO A 86 3.88 -20.08 9.80
C PRO A 86 4.33 -20.57 8.42
N ARG A 87 4.84 -21.80 8.38
CA ARG A 87 5.46 -22.38 7.17
C ARG A 87 4.51 -22.42 5.97
N LYS A 88 3.21 -22.56 6.22
CA LYS A 88 2.15 -22.52 5.21
C LYS A 88 1.09 -21.53 5.61
N THR A 89 0.79 -20.59 4.72
CA THR A 89 -0.20 -19.54 4.99
C THR A 89 -1.18 -19.38 3.84
N ILE A 90 -2.38 -18.90 4.18
CA ILE A 90 -3.36 -18.37 3.25
C ILE A 90 -3.62 -16.92 3.62
N SER A 91 -3.57 -16.04 2.62
CA SER A 91 -3.58 -14.60 2.87
C SER A 91 -4.47 -13.87 1.87
N PRO A 92 -5.69 -13.47 2.28
CA PRO A 92 -6.44 -12.45 1.54
C PRO A 92 -5.66 -11.13 1.59
N ILE A 93 -5.61 -10.46 0.44
CA ILE A 93 -4.95 -9.17 0.26
C ILE A 93 -5.92 -8.21 -0.43
N LEU A 94 -5.94 -6.97 0.03
CA LEU A 94 -6.59 -5.84 -0.62
C LEU A 94 -5.55 -4.80 -0.94
N GLU A 95 -5.51 -4.37 -2.19
CA GLU A 95 -4.64 -3.30 -2.68
C GLU A 95 -5.48 -2.23 -3.34
N ALA A 96 -5.10 -0.97 -3.17
CA ALA A 96 -5.68 0.13 -3.91
C ALA A 96 -4.59 1.12 -4.30
N PHE A 97 -4.72 1.67 -5.48
CA PHE A 97 -3.86 2.74 -5.98
C PHE A 97 -4.73 3.86 -6.52
N GLY A 98 -4.36 5.10 -6.20
CA GLY A 98 -5.00 6.29 -6.75
C GLY A 98 -3.95 7.29 -7.23
N ASP A 99 -4.10 7.78 -8.46
CA ASP A 99 -3.36 8.91 -9.00
C ASP A 99 -4.22 10.17 -8.96
N TYR A 100 -3.66 11.25 -8.41
CA TYR A 100 -4.36 12.49 -8.12
C TYR A 100 -3.61 13.68 -8.73
N SER A 101 -4.26 14.84 -8.77
CA SER A 101 -3.69 16.09 -9.30
C SER A 101 -2.42 16.57 -8.56
N VAL A 102 -2.17 16.09 -7.34
CA VAL A 102 -1.02 16.49 -6.51
C VAL A 102 0.00 15.38 -6.26
N GLY A 103 -0.29 14.16 -6.69
CA GLY A 103 0.56 12.99 -6.43
C GLY A 103 -0.22 11.71 -6.51
N ASP A 104 0.13 10.71 -5.73
CA ASP A 104 -0.57 9.43 -5.68
C ASP A 104 -0.62 8.82 -4.28
N MET A 105 -1.37 7.74 -4.14
CA MET A 105 -1.51 7.01 -2.90
C MET A 105 -1.62 5.51 -3.18
N TYR A 106 -0.85 4.71 -2.46
CA TYR A 106 -0.96 3.26 -2.45
C TYR A 106 -1.41 2.76 -1.08
N VAL A 107 -2.37 1.85 -1.08
CA VAL A 107 -2.90 1.17 0.10
C VAL A 107 -2.70 -0.32 -0.07
N TYR A 108 -2.22 -0.98 0.96
CA TYR A 108 -2.04 -2.42 0.99
C TYR A 108 -2.52 -2.98 2.33
N SER A 109 -3.26 -4.07 2.28
CA SER A 109 -3.75 -4.76 3.46
C SER A 109 -3.68 -6.27 3.24
N ILE A 110 -3.05 -6.97 4.17
CA ILE A 110 -2.94 -8.43 4.17
C ILE A 110 -3.38 -9.01 5.50
N TRP A 111 -4.17 -10.07 5.45
CA TRP A 111 -4.53 -10.90 6.59
C TRP A 111 -3.92 -12.29 6.38
N GLN A 112 -2.85 -12.57 7.11
CA GLN A 112 -2.13 -13.82 6.98
C GLN A 112 -2.64 -14.83 8.01
N ASN A 113 -3.09 -16.00 7.54
CA ASN A 113 -3.59 -17.07 8.38
C ASN A 113 -2.74 -18.34 8.20
N SER A 114 -2.37 -18.97 9.32
CA SER A 114 -1.66 -20.24 9.32
C SER A 114 -2.56 -21.37 8.84
N LEU A 115 -2.05 -22.17 7.91
CA LEU A 115 -2.66 -23.46 7.51
C LEU A 115 -2.12 -24.64 8.33
N GLN A 116 -1.25 -24.41 9.32
CA GLN A 116 -0.66 -25.43 10.17
C GLN A 116 -1.43 -25.56 11.48
N SER A 117 -1.90 -26.76 11.77
CA SER A 117 -2.62 -27.08 13.01
C SER A 117 -1.72 -27.06 14.23
N ASP A 118 -0.46 -27.45 14.07
CA ASP A 118 0.60 -27.58 15.09
C ASP A 118 1.38 -26.30 15.35
N TYR A 119 1.09 -25.20 14.64
CA TYR A 119 1.74 -23.93 14.86
C TYR A 119 1.35 -23.33 16.21
N THR A 120 2.34 -23.10 17.07
CA THR A 120 2.15 -22.63 18.48
C THR A 120 2.12 -21.11 18.63
N GLY A 121 2.53 -20.36 17.59
CA GLY A 121 2.46 -18.91 17.58
C GLY A 121 1.09 -18.36 17.17
N ASP A 122 1.02 -17.07 16.90
CA ASP A 122 -0.21 -16.42 16.42
C ASP A 122 -0.64 -17.00 15.06
N LYS A 123 -1.77 -17.72 15.05
CA LYS A 123 -2.31 -18.34 13.84
C LYS A 123 -2.84 -17.33 12.82
N SER A 124 -3.10 -16.10 13.25
CA SER A 124 -3.58 -15.02 12.39
C SER A 124 -2.88 -13.72 12.72
N THR A 125 -2.35 -13.05 11.70
CA THR A 125 -1.77 -11.71 11.80
C THR A 125 -2.28 -10.84 10.66
N TYR A 126 -2.08 -9.53 10.78
CA TYR A 126 -2.40 -8.58 9.72
C TYR A 126 -1.28 -7.55 9.57
N TYR A 127 -1.21 -6.99 8.38
CA TYR A 127 -0.35 -5.86 8.07
C TYR A 127 -1.10 -4.90 7.16
N TYR A 128 -1.05 -3.61 7.49
CA TYR A 128 -1.58 -2.52 6.69
C TYR A 128 -0.46 -1.58 6.33
N LYS A 129 -0.50 -1.08 5.10
CA LYS A 129 0.45 -0.09 4.60
C LYS A 129 -0.30 0.98 3.81
N LEU A 130 0.04 2.23 4.07
CA LEU A 130 -0.40 3.41 3.33
C LEU A 130 0.83 4.18 2.89
N VAL A 131 0.91 4.52 1.61
CA VAL A 131 2.03 5.27 1.03
C VAL A 131 1.48 6.42 0.20
N PRO A 132 1.14 7.57 0.80
CA PRO A 132 0.90 8.79 0.05
C PRO A 132 2.22 9.33 -0.48
N ARG A 133 2.17 9.83 -1.75
CA ARG A 133 3.31 10.50 -2.39
C ARG A 133 2.86 11.83 -3.00
N ILE A 134 3.65 12.88 -2.82
CA ILE A 134 3.41 14.23 -3.36
C ILE A 134 4.41 14.47 -4.48
N SER A 135 3.91 14.71 -5.69
CA SER A 135 4.68 14.94 -6.91
C SER A 135 5.19 16.39 -6.98
N PHE A 136 6.47 16.56 -7.22
CA PHE A 136 7.03 17.89 -7.46
C PHE A 136 6.50 18.48 -8.77
N SER A 137 6.47 17.70 -9.85
CA SER A 137 5.95 18.17 -11.14
C SER A 137 4.52 18.67 -11.02
N LYS A 138 3.62 17.88 -10.38
CA LYS A 138 2.22 18.24 -10.25
C LYS A 138 1.96 19.43 -9.35
N VAL A 139 2.69 19.54 -8.23
CA VAL A 139 2.50 20.65 -7.26
C VAL A 139 3.06 21.97 -7.78
N THR A 140 4.17 21.94 -8.53
CA THR A 140 4.80 23.15 -9.06
C THR A 140 4.29 23.54 -10.44
N ASP A 141 3.48 22.69 -11.08
CA ASP A 141 3.04 22.81 -12.48
C ASP A 141 4.24 22.95 -13.45
N HIS A 142 5.34 22.27 -13.11
CA HIS A 142 6.56 22.25 -13.93
C HIS A 142 6.97 20.81 -14.18
N ASP A 143 7.09 20.44 -15.46
CA ASP A 143 7.64 19.15 -15.84
C ASP A 143 9.14 19.09 -15.54
N ILE A 144 9.53 18.22 -14.60
CA ILE A 144 10.93 17.98 -14.23
C ILE A 144 11.51 16.72 -14.88
N SER A 145 10.76 16.08 -15.80
CA SER A 145 11.23 14.89 -16.49
C SER A 145 12.50 15.14 -17.30
N PHE A 146 13.44 14.19 -17.22
CA PHE A 146 14.67 14.24 -18.00
C PHE A 146 15.19 12.83 -18.29
N GLY A 147 15.28 12.46 -19.56
CA GLY A 147 15.70 11.12 -19.96
C GLY A 147 14.80 10.04 -19.34
N PRO A 148 15.36 9.09 -18.59
CA PRO A 148 14.57 8.06 -17.91
C PRO A 148 13.88 8.57 -16.62
N LEU A 149 14.25 9.73 -16.09
CA LEU A 149 13.58 10.34 -14.94
C LEU A 149 12.20 10.84 -15.36
N LYS A 150 11.14 10.35 -14.68
CA LYS A 150 9.78 10.80 -14.90
C LYS A 150 9.36 11.88 -13.90
N ASP A 151 9.62 11.67 -12.62
CA ASP A 151 9.22 12.60 -11.55
C ASP A 151 10.01 12.33 -10.27
N ILE A 152 10.04 13.30 -9.38
CA ILE A 152 10.53 13.19 -8.01
C ILE A 152 9.38 13.50 -7.08
N LEU A 153 9.18 12.65 -6.05
CA LEU A 153 8.06 12.76 -5.13
C LEU A 153 8.55 12.69 -3.68
N PHE A 154 7.91 13.43 -2.80
CA PHE A 154 7.99 13.16 -1.38
C PHE A 154 7.07 11.97 -1.06
N ALA A 155 7.60 10.96 -0.40
CA ALA A 155 6.87 9.75 -0.03
C ALA A 155 6.80 9.59 1.49
N GLN A 156 5.68 9.07 1.99
CA GLN A 156 5.52 8.73 3.39
C GLN A 156 5.01 7.29 3.51
N TRP A 157 5.80 6.42 4.13
CA TRP A 157 5.34 5.08 4.50
C TRP A 157 4.68 5.13 5.89
N VAL A 158 3.45 4.66 5.98
CA VAL A 158 2.74 4.44 7.23
C VAL A 158 2.32 2.99 7.27
N ALA A 159 2.74 2.23 8.27
CA ALA A 159 2.40 0.82 8.37
C ALA A 159 2.00 0.42 9.79
N LYS A 160 1.26 -0.68 9.89
CA LYS A 160 0.79 -1.26 11.15
C LYS A 160 0.71 -2.77 11.04
N THR A 161 1.26 -3.46 12.04
CA THR A 161 1.04 -4.90 12.25
C THR A 161 0.23 -5.15 13.52
N LYS A 162 -0.21 -6.39 13.73
CA LYS A 162 -0.96 -6.78 14.93
C LYS A 162 -0.21 -6.50 16.23
N SER A 163 1.10 -6.71 16.25
CA SER A 163 1.93 -6.69 17.46
C SER A 163 2.81 -5.46 17.63
N MET A 164 2.89 -4.59 16.61
CA MET A 164 3.75 -3.42 16.62
C MET A 164 2.97 -2.11 16.65
N ASN A 165 3.62 -1.03 17.07
CA ASN A 165 3.10 0.32 16.89
C ASN A 165 3.13 0.70 15.40
N TYR A 166 2.61 1.88 15.07
CA TYR A 166 2.72 2.43 13.73
C TYR A 166 4.17 2.73 13.38
N ASP A 167 4.55 2.35 12.17
CA ASP A 167 5.81 2.74 11.54
C ASP A 167 5.56 3.95 10.64
N TYR A 168 6.46 4.94 10.72
CA TYR A 168 6.40 6.17 9.91
C TYR A 168 7.77 6.41 9.29
N PHE A 169 7.89 6.24 7.97
CA PHE A 169 9.16 6.44 7.26
C PHE A 169 8.97 7.48 6.16
N PRO A 170 9.41 8.73 6.38
CA PRO A 170 9.49 9.71 5.30
C PRO A 170 10.57 9.31 4.31
N GLY A 171 10.39 9.71 3.05
CA GLY A 171 11.33 9.38 2.00
C GLY A 171 11.22 10.25 0.77
N ILE A 172 12.16 10.05 -0.15
CA ILE A 172 12.15 10.63 -1.49
C ILE A 172 11.96 9.49 -2.49
N SER A 173 10.96 9.61 -3.34
CA SER A 173 10.68 8.70 -4.44
C SER A 173 11.17 9.29 -5.75
N ILE A 174 11.75 8.45 -6.58
CA ILE A 174 12.08 8.74 -7.97
C ILE A 174 11.25 7.78 -8.82
N ASP A 175 10.40 8.35 -9.67
CA ASP A 175 9.65 7.59 -10.66
C ASP A 175 10.42 7.59 -11.99
N TRP A 176 10.52 6.42 -12.60
CA TRP A 176 11.24 6.21 -13.85
C TRP A 176 10.27 5.93 -14.99
N GLN A 177 10.71 6.20 -16.22
CA GLN A 177 9.95 5.90 -17.44
C GLN A 177 10.81 5.15 -18.44
N ALA A 178 10.21 4.13 -19.07
CA ALA A 178 10.75 3.41 -20.21
C ALA A 178 9.60 2.70 -20.93
N ASP A 179 9.70 2.52 -22.25
CA ASP A 179 8.62 2.00 -23.10
C ASP A 179 8.22 0.55 -22.74
N TRP A 180 9.14 -0.22 -22.18
CA TRP A 180 8.95 -1.63 -21.85
C TRP A 180 8.47 -1.87 -20.40
N ILE A 181 8.27 -0.81 -19.62
CA ILE A 181 7.91 -0.89 -18.21
C ILE A 181 6.65 -0.09 -17.94
N SER A 182 5.68 -0.66 -17.21
CA SER A 182 4.48 0.07 -16.83
C SER A 182 4.74 1.06 -15.71
N TRP A 183 5.56 0.66 -14.73
CA TRP A 183 6.06 1.53 -13.68
C TRP A 183 7.37 0.99 -13.12
N LEU A 184 8.23 1.90 -12.71
CA LEU A 184 9.43 1.64 -11.92
C LEU A 184 9.59 2.81 -10.96
N ARG A 185 9.70 2.51 -9.68
CA ARG A 185 9.85 3.48 -8.60
C ARG A 185 11.00 3.07 -7.71
N THR A 186 11.81 4.03 -7.32
CA THR A 186 12.87 3.85 -6.31
C THR A 186 12.62 4.83 -5.19
N ILE A 187 12.42 4.36 -3.97
CA ILE A 187 12.14 5.20 -2.82
C ILE A 187 13.21 5.02 -1.77
N PHE A 188 13.79 6.12 -1.32
CA PHE A 188 14.77 6.17 -0.24
C PHE A 188 14.06 6.61 1.02
N TYR A 189 13.84 5.67 1.96
CA TYR A 189 13.19 5.94 3.24
C TYR A 189 14.22 6.15 4.36
N PHE A 190 13.91 7.08 5.25
CA PHE A 190 14.55 7.20 6.54
C PHE A 190 13.74 6.40 7.55
N GLU A 191 14.31 5.33 8.08
CA GLU A 191 13.63 4.38 8.94
C GLU A 191 13.88 4.70 10.41
N ASN A 192 12.82 4.65 11.19
CA ASN A 192 12.87 4.70 12.63
C ASN A 192 13.19 3.27 13.13
N ASN A 193 14.15 3.11 14.02
CA ASN A 193 14.39 1.82 14.66
C ASN A 193 13.35 1.56 15.78
N ALA A 194 13.32 0.32 16.28
CA ALA A 194 12.43 -0.10 17.37
C ALA A 194 12.57 0.73 18.68
N LYS A 195 13.61 1.55 18.80
CA LYS A 195 13.85 2.47 19.93
C LYS A 195 13.44 3.91 19.64
N GLY A 196 12.84 4.18 18.48
CA GLY A 196 12.38 5.50 18.09
C GLY A 196 13.46 6.43 17.51
N SER A 197 14.64 5.91 17.16
CA SER A 197 15.72 6.70 16.56
C SER A 197 15.68 6.61 15.03
N TRP A 198 15.77 7.75 14.35
CA TRP A 198 15.84 7.86 12.89
C TRP A 198 17.27 7.55 12.41
N ASN A 199 17.68 6.29 12.51
CA ASN A 199 19.07 5.90 12.31
C ASN A 199 19.25 4.73 11.34
N ASP A 200 18.24 4.34 10.64
CA ASP A 200 18.33 3.34 9.58
C ASP A 200 17.80 3.89 8.25
N GLN A 201 18.14 3.27 7.15
CA GLN A 201 17.77 3.67 5.82
C GLN A 201 17.31 2.46 5.02
N ARG A 202 16.27 2.66 4.22
CA ARG A 202 15.72 1.63 3.34
C ARG A 202 15.67 2.15 1.90
N ILE A 203 16.12 1.33 0.98
CA ILE A 203 15.85 1.47 -0.45
C ILE A 203 14.70 0.53 -0.79
N HIS A 204 13.61 1.09 -1.29
CA HIS A 204 12.46 0.34 -1.78
C HIS A 204 12.35 0.54 -3.29
N ILE A 205 12.24 -0.55 -4.02
CA ILE A 205 11.99 -0.54 -5.46
C ILE A 205 10.71 -1.31 -5.72
N ASP A 206 9.77 -0.73 -6.46
CA ASP A 206 8.62 -1.43 -7.00
C ASP A 206 8.55 -1.28 -8.52
N TYR A 207 8.12 -2.32 -9.20
CA TYR A 207 8.13 -2.37 -10.66
C TYR A 207 7.00 -3.22 -11.23
N GLY A 208 6.61 -2.90 -12.47
CA GLY A 208 5.69 -3.70 -13.27
C GLY A 208 6.12 -3.74 -14.73
N ILE A 209 6.38 -4.93 -15.24
CA ILE A 209 6.88 -5.19 -16.58
C ILE A 209 5.87 -6.07 -17.31
N PRO A 210 5.05 -5.51 -18.22
CA PRO A 210 4.12 -6.29 -19.02
C PRO A 210 4.89 -6.96 -20.18
N PHE A 211 4.45 -8.14 -20.57
CA PHE A 211 4.91 -8.80 -21.79
C PHE A 211 3.85 -9.77 -22.30
N ASN A 212 3.92 -10.11 -23.57
CA ASN A 212 3.03 -11.08 -24.18
C ASN A 212 3.80 -12.11 -25.00
N ASN A 213 3.20 -13.27 -25.18
CA ASN A 213 3.72 -14.32 -26.04
C ASN A 213 2.54 -15.16 -26.59
N ARG A 214 2.85 -16.28 -27.25
CA ARG A 214 1.83 -17.18 -27.84
C ARG A 214 0.88 -17.81 -26.80
N LEU A 215 1.27 -17.84 -25.52
CA LEU A 215 0.46 -18.40 -24.44
C LEU A 215 -0.51 -17.37 -23.83
N GLY A 216 -0.30 -16.08 -24.07
CA GLY A 216 -1.16 -15.01 -23.58
C GLY A 216 -0.41 -13.79 -23.08
N ASP A 217 -1.09 -13.02 -22.25
CA ASP A 217 -0.56 -11.80 -21.66
C ASP A 217 -0.06 -12.09 -20.23
N PHE A 218 1.11 -11.55 -19.95
CA PHE A 218 1.82 -11.72 -18.71
C PHE A 218 2.29 -10.37 -18.17
N ARG A 219 2.57 -10.33 -16.88
CA ARG A 219 3.36 -9.25 -16.29
C ARG A 219 4.25 -9.79 -15.17
N VAL A 220 5.45 -9.26 -15.04
CA VAL A 220 6.27 -9.44 -13.85
C VAL A 220 6.08 -8.20 -12.99
N VAL A 221 5.62 -8.40 -11.78
CA VAL A 221 5.41 -7.33 -10.78
C VAL A 221 6.25 -7.68 -9.57
N GLY A 222 6.77 -6.70 -8.85
CA GLY A 222 7.48 -7.05 -7.64
C GLY A 222 7.98 -5.86 -6.86
N THR A 223 8.49 -6.20 -5.68
CA THR A 223 9.15 -5.26 -4.78
C THR A 223 10.53 -5.78 -4.39
N PHE A 224 11.44 -4.85 -4.15
CA PHE A 224 12.74 -5.11 -3.57
C PHE A 224 12.98 -4.10 -2.45
N ASP A 225 13.19 -4.57 -1.24
CA ASP A 225 13.53 -3.77 -0.07
C ASP A 225 14.94 -4.11 0.40
N TYR A 226 15.78 -3.11 0.53
CA TYR A 226 17.10 -3.21 1.14
C TYR A 226 17.22 -2.23 2.30
N THR A 227 17.33 -2.75 3.52
CA THR A 227 17.59 -1.96 4.72
C THR A 227 19.07 -2.08 5.08
N LEU A 228 19.75 -0.94 5.29
CA LEU A 228 21.21 -0.90 5.43
C LEU A 228 21.73 -1.58 6.70
N GLY A 229 20.88 -1.67 7.75
CA GLY A 229 21.29 -2.33 8.99
C GLY A 229 22.27 -1.50 9.80
N LEU A 230 22.06 -0.19 9.89
CA LEU A 230 22.94 0.71 10.63
C LEU A 230 22.84 0.50 12.16
N HIS A 231 23.84 0.96 12.89
CA HIS A 231 23.88 0.97 14.38
C HIS A 231 23.69 -0.41 15.04
N GLY A 232 24.31 -1.44 14.45
CA GLY A 232 24.31 -2.79 15.00
C GLY A 232 23.09 -3.65 14.67
N GLN A 233 22.18 -3.13 13.82
CA GLN A 233 21.15 -3.95 13.21
C GLN A 233 21.73 -4.71 12.01
N PRO A 234 21.28 -5.93 11.72
CA PRO A 234 21.68 -6.60 10.48
C PRO A 234 21.00 -5.92 9.27
N GLU A 235 21.71 -5.88 8.14
CA GLU A 235 21.10 -5.54 6.87
C GLU A 235 19.96 -6.53 6.57
N THR A 236 18.93 -6.06 5.87
CA THR A 236 17.80 -6.90 5.46
C THR A 236 17.57 -6.76 3.97
N ILE A 237 17.38 -7.87 3.29
CA ILE A 237 16.96 -7.93 1.90
C ILE A 237 15.62 -8.65 1.86
N ASP A 238 14.61 -8.04 1.27
CA ASP A 238 13.32 -8.66 0.95
C ASP A 238 13.05 -8.45 -0.54
N PHE A 239 13.01 -9.53 -1.29
CA PHE A 239 12.74 -9.49 -2.72
C PHE A 239 11.52 -10.34 -3.02
N LYS A 240 10.49 -9.76 -3.60
CA LYS A 240 9.22 -10.42 -3.87
C LYS A 240 8.80 -10.25 -5.33
N PRO A 241 9.39 -11.00 -6.28
CA PRO A 241 8.92 -11.03 -7.65
C PRO A 241 7.68 -11.92 -7.79
N GLU A 242 6.75 -11.49 -8.63
CA GLU A 242 5.51 -12.18 -8.97
C GLU A 242 5.39 -12.29 -10.48
N LEU A 243 5.12 -13.47 -11.00
CA LEU A 243 4.74 -13.69 -12.41
C LEU A 243 3.23 -13.83 -12.48
N HIS A 244 2.57 -12.91 -13.16
CA HIS A 244 1.14 -12.89 -13.39
C HIS A 244 0.80 -13.35 -14.80
N TYR A 245 -0.27 -14.12 -14.93
CA TYR A 245 -0.89 -14.55 -16.19
C TYR A 245 -2.33 -14.05 -16.25
N ASP A 246 -2.73 -13.43 -17.35
CA ASP A 246 -4.11 -12.96 -17.54
C ASP A 246 -5.04 -14.15 -17.80
N LEU A 247 -5.55 -14.73 -16.71
CA LEU A 247 -6.50 -15.84 -16.75
C LEU A 247 -7.85 -15.39 -17.33
N GLY A 248 -8.23 -14.14 -17.10
CA GLY A 248 -9.50 -13.58 -17.62
C GLY A 248 -9.51 -13.60 -19.15
N LYS A 249 -8.46 -13.11 -19.78
CA LYS A 249 -8.31 -13.16 -21.25
C LYS A 249 -8.28 -14.59 -21.78
N PHE A 250 -7.56 -15.49 -21.13
CA PHE A 250 -7.51 -16.91 -21.51
C PHE A 250 -8.89 -17.58 -21.48
N LEU A 251 -9.72 -17.25 -20.50
CA LEU A 251 -11.09 -17.77 -20.36
C LEU A 251 -12.13 -17.05 -21.24
N GLY A 252 -11.70 -16.09 -22.09
CA GLY A 252 -12.60 -15.31 -22.93
C GLY A 252 -13.38 -14.21 -22.21
N ASN A 253 -12.95 -13.86 -21.00
CA ASN A 253 -13.49 -12.74 -20.23
C ASN A 253 -12.72 -11.44 -20.53
N GLN A 254 -13.15 -10.35 -19.90
CA GLN A 254 -12.48 -9.05 -20.03
C GLN A 254 -11.00 -9.15 -19.61
N PRO A 255 -10.05 -8.79 -20.49
CA PRO A 255 -8.63 -8.79 -20.18
C PRO A 255 -8.27 -7.86 -19.01
N GLY A 256 -7.26 -8.23 -18.25
CA GLY A 256 -6.71 -7.38 -17.18
C GLY A 256 -7.47 -7.42 -15.85
N HIS A 257 -8.58 -8.16 -15.76
CA HIS A 257 -9.36 -8.23 -14.52
C HIS A 257 -9.05 -9.46 -13.68
N LEU A 258 -8.86 -10.62 -14.27
CA LEU A 258 -8.60 -11.85 -13.52
C LEU A 258 -7.20 -12.36 -13.81
N TRP A 259 -6.34 -12.35 -12.81
CA TRP A 259 -4.97 -12.79 -12.86
C TRP A 259 -4.73 -14.01 -11.97
N THR A 260 -3.83 -14.87 -12.39
CA THR A 260 -3.26 -15.92 -11.54
C THR A 260 -1.74 -15.92 -11.69
N GLY A 261 -1.02 -16.53 -10.77
CA GLY A 261 0.42 -16.53 -10.91
C GLY A 261 1.16 -17.21 -9.77
N ILE A 262 2.47 -17.02 -9.81
CA ILE A 262 3.42 -17.48 -8.81
C ILE A 262 4.12 -16.29 -8.17
N VAL A 263 4.44 -16.42 -6.89
CA VAL A 263 5.25 -15.47 -6.12
C VAL A 263 6.47 -16.21 -5.56
N LEU A 264 7.62 -15.57 -5.64
CA LEU A 264 8.84 -15.98 -4.94
C LEU A 264 9.15 -14.92 -3.89
N ASN A 265 9.72 -15.31 -2.75
CA ASN A 265 10.09 -14.35 -1.72
C ASN A 265 11.35 -14.80 -0.98
N PRO A 266 12.55 -14.64 -1.59
CA PRO A 266 13.81 -14.73 -0.88
C PRO A 266 13.96 -13.54 0.07
N ILE A 267 14.26 -13.82 1.33
CA ILE A 267 14.50 -12.82 2.38
C ILE A 267 15.79 -13.16 3.12
N LYS A 268 16.62 -12.15 3.36
CA LYS A 268 17.79 -12.22 4.24
C LYS A 268 17.53 -11.46 5.52
N ASN A 269 17.83 -12.05 6.68
CA ASN A 269 17.67 -11.45 8.00
C ASN A 269 16.26 -10.90 8.25
N LYS A 270 15.24 -11.73 8.01
CA LYS A 270 13.84 -11.31 8.16
C LYS A 270 13.56 -10.65 9.51
N TYR A 271 12.79 -9.57 9.49
CA TYR A 271 12.45 -8.74 10.66
C TYR A 271 13.66 -8.10 11.35
N LYS A 272 14.76 -7.85 10.62
CA LYS A 272 16.03 -7.35 11.17
C LYS A 272 16.61 -8.26 12.26
N ILE A 273 16.36 -9.55 12.16
CA ILE A 273 16.90 -10.56 13.02
C ILE A 273 18.03 -11.29 12.28
N LYS A 274 19.25 -11.26 12.82
CA LYS A 274 20.40 -11.91 12.21
C LYS A 274 20.18 -13.42 12.12
N ASP A 275 20.39 -13.98 10.92
CA ASP A 275 20.37 -15.44 10.71
C ASP A 275 21.51 -16.09 11.48
N THR A 276 21.20 -17.18 12.19
CA THR A 276 22.17 -17.96 12.94
C THR A 276 21.88 -19.45 12.80
N PRO A 277 22.82 -20.35 13.08
CA PRO A 277 22.55 -21.80 13.08
C PRO A 277 21.41 -22.21 14.02
N TYR A 278 21.16 -21.46 15.10
CA TYR A 278 20.15 -21.76 16.11
C TYR A 278 18.78 -21.11 15.83
N TYR A 279 18.77 -19.98 15.08
CA TYR A 279 17.54 -19.26 14.73
C TYR A 279 17.65 -18.77 13.28
N ARG A 280 17.01 -19.50 12.39
CA ARG A 280 17.09 -19.25 10.95
C ARG A 280 16.05 -18.22 10.53
N THR A 281 16.54 -17.09 10.00
CA THR A 281 15.70 -15.98 9.52
C THR A 281 15.83 -15.74 8.01
N ASP A 282 16.90 -16.26 7.40
CA ASP A 282 17.01 -16.32 5.94
C ASP A 282 16.02 -17.34 5.41
N GLN A 283 15.20 -16.93 4.46
CA GLN A 283 14.18 -17.80 3.86
C GLN A 283 14.15 -17.68 2.34
N PHE A 284 13.66 -18.74 1.71
CA PHE A 284 13.17 -18.75 0.35
C PHE A 284 11.77 -19.35 0.36
N SER A 285 10.77 -18.48 0.40
CA SER A 285 9.38 -18.91 0.30
C SER A 285 8.84 -18.70 -1.10
N TYR A 286 7.81 -19.46 -1.45
CA TYR A 286 7.14 -19.38 -2.73
C TYR A 286 5.63 -19.54 -2.53
N GLY A 287 4.87 -19.18 -3.54
CA GLY A 287 3.42 -19.31 -3.46
C GLY A 287 2.73 -19.21 -4.81
N ILE A 288 1.43 -19.42 -4.75
CA ILE A 288 0.51 -19.19 -5.87
C ILE A 288 -0.55 -18.20 -5.43
N PHE A 289 -1.14 -17.51 -6.39
CA PHE A 289 -2.22 -16.58 -6.10
C PHE A 289 -3.25 -16.52 -7.22
N ILE A 290 -4.42 -16.03 -6.85
CA ILE A 290 -5.43 -15.51 -7.75
C ILE A 290 -5.73 -14.06 -7.35
N ARG A 291 -5.88 -13.16 -8.33
CA ARG A 291 -6.14 -11.73 -8.14
C ARG A 291 -7.27 -11.29 -9.04
N TYR A 292 -8.14 -10.45 -8.52
CA TYR A 292 -9.18 -9.78 -9.27
C TYR A 292 -9.01 -8.26 -9.15
N SER A 293 -8.93 -7.59 -10.31
CA SER A 293 -8.85 -6.13 -10.46
C SER A 293 -10.23 -5.59 -10.82
N PHE A 294 -10.75 -4.67 -9.99
CA PHE A 294 -12.12 -4.13 -10.17
C PHE A 294 -12.16 -3.02 -11.21
N PHE A 295 -11.09 -2.25 -11.36
CA PHE A 295 -10.97 -1.15 -12.34
C PHE A 295 -9.53 -1.07 -12.83
#